data_c852685abc8a7aaad27d955cdeb3ed38
#
_entry.id   c852685abc8a7aaad27d955cdeb3ed38
#
_cell.length_a   1.000
_cell.length_b   1.000
_cell.length_c   1.000
_cell.angle_alpha   90.00
_cell.angle_beta   90.00
_cell.angle_gamma   90.00
#
_symmetry.space_group_name_H-M   'P 1'
#
loop_
_entity.id
_entity.type
_entity.pdbx_description
1 polymer ?
#
loop_
_entity_poly.entity_id
_entity_poly.type
_entity_poly.pdbx_seq_one_letter_code
_entity_poly.pdbx_strand_id
1 'polypeptide(L)'
;MSSIARTTAERFHFDRERLLALAEGNHASYTAGRPFPHIVLDDFLPEEVLDAVLEEFPRPGADWFAFDSPLERKLASKDDSIMGEATRHLLYEFNSAPFIDFLERLTGIDALVPDPHFEGGGLHQIEPGGHLKVHADFNRHPRTGLARRLNALIYLNRDWKPEYGGALELWSRDMTTSEARILPLFNRCVVFTTTDTSYHGHPEPLNCPQGETRKSIALYYYSKDDPAEAAGGDHNTLFQSRPGEALPSIEELTAPEAGTRRPAGERLKAGLRLVTPPIVVEAVRRWRARRA
;
A
#
# COMPACT_ATOMS: atom_id res chain seq x y z
N MET A 1 5.53 -8.54 -43.78
CA MET A 1 6.22 -9.55 -42.97
C MET A 1 7.40 -8.88 -42.26
N SER A 2 7.18 -8.30 -41.10
CA SER A 2 8.27 -7.85 -40.18
C SER A 2 7.64 -7.52 -38.85
N SER A 3 7.36 -8.51 -38.03
CA SER A 3 6.83 -8.33 -36.67
C SER A 3 7.10 -9.52 -35.76
N ILE A 4 8.27 -10.15 -35.88
CA ILE A 4 8.63 -11.24 -34.98
C ILE A 4 10.10 -11.10 -34.63
N ALA A 5 10.46 -10.11 -33.88
CA ALA A 5 11.64 -10.11 -33.02
C ALA A 5 11.67 -8.84 -32.15
N ARG A 6 10.64 -8.64 -31.32
CA ARG A 6 10.92 -7.95 -30.06
C ARG A 6 11.84 -8.89 -29.29
N THR A 7 13.02 -8.44 -28.95
CA THR A 7 13.97 -9.23 -28.15
C THR A 7 13.31 -9.55 -26.80
N THR A 8 13.74 -10.61 -26.14
CA THR A 8 13.22 -10.99 -24.79
C THR A 8 13.32 -9.83 -23.81
N ALA A 9 14.34 -8.96 -23.97
CA ALA A 9 14.52 -7.72 -23.19
C ALA A 9 13.38 -6.70 -23.40
N GLU A 10 12.66 -6.71 -24.52
CA GLU A 10 11.49 -5.83 -24.76
C GLU A 10 10.19 -6.36 -24.15
N ARG A 11 10.21 -7.56 -23.56
CA ARG A 11 9.02 -8.20 -22.95
C ARG A 11 8.98 -8.12 -21.44
N PHE A 12 10.13 -7.93 -20.80
CA PHE A 12 10.25 -7.86 -19.36
C PHE A 12 10.93 -6.56 -18.96
N HIS A 13 10.34 -5.85 -18.00
CA HIS A 13 10.87 -4.58 -17.50
C HIS A 13 11.98 -4.78 -16.48
N PHE A 14 12.05 -5.95 -15.84
CA PHE A 14 13.04 -6.26 -14.83
C PHE A 14 14.21 -7.06 -15.38
N ASP A 15 15.38 -6.44 -15.35
CA ASP A 15 16.66 -7.10 -15.51
C ASP A 15 17.12 -7.62 -14.14
N ARG A 16 17.24 -8.94 -14.03
CA ARG A 16 17.59 -9.61 -12.76
C ARG A 16 18.96 -9.21 -12.26
N GLU A 17 19.97 -9.11 -13.13
CA GLU A 17 21.34 -8.78 -12.72
C GLU A 17 21.40 -7.34 -12.19
N ARG A 18 20.76 -6.41 -12.91
CA ARG A 18 20.61 -5.01 -12.46
C ARG A 18 19.93 -4.93 -11.10
N LEU A 19 18.81 -5.64 -10.92
CA LEU A 19 18.07 -5.62 -9.66
C LEU A 19 18.89 -6.19 -8.50
N LEU A 20 19.61 -7.30 -8.69
CA LEU A 20 20.46 -7.87 -7.65
C LEU A 20 21.61 -6.95 -7.28
N ALA A 21 22.27 -6.32 -8.28
CA ALA A 21 23.33 -5.33 -8.03
C ALA A 21 22.79 -4.11 -7.26
N LEU A 22 21.58 -3.63 -7.62
CA LEU A 22 20.89 -2.54 -6.92
C LEU A 22 20.59 -2.92 -5.47
N ALA A 23 20.12 -4.14 -5.23
CA ALA A 23 19.81 -4.65 -3.88
C ALA A 23 21.08 -4.72 -3.02
N GLU A 24 22.15 -5.32 -3.54
CA GLU A 24 23.46 -5.45 -2.84
C GLU A 24 24.05 -4.09 -2.48
N GLY A 25 24.01 -3.15 -3.42
CA GLY A 25 24.50 -1.78 -3.19
C GLY A 25 23.69 -0.98 -2.16
N ASN A 26 22.45 -1.40 -1.88
CA ASN A 26 21.53 -0.65 -1.03
C ASN A 26 21.11 -1.39 0.26
N HIS A 27 21.53 -2.63 0.47
CA HIS A 27 21.16 -3.43 1.66
C HIS A 27 21.51 -2.72 2.98
N ALA A 28 22.74 -2.17 3.07
CA ALA A 28 23.16 -1.46 4.28
C ALA A 28 22.33 -0.20 4.54
N SER A 29 22.00 0.56 3.49
CA SER A 29 21.16 1.76 3.57
C SER A 29 19.74 1.42 4.00
N TYR A 30 19.15 0.37 3.43
CA TYR A 30 17.84 -0.14 3.81
C TYR A 30 17.78 -0.52 5.30
N THR A 31 18.74 -1.32 5.75
CA THR A 31 18.79 -1.83 7.13
C THR A 31 19.01 -0.72 8.16
N ALA A 32 19.78 0.32 7.77
CA ALA A 32 20.04 1.49 8.61
C ALA A 32 18.89 2.51 8.61
N GLY A 33 17.87 2.35 7.76
CA GLY A 33 16.73 3.25 7.66
C GLY A 33 16.03 3.47 9.01
N ARG A 34 15.65 4.71 9.29
CA ARG A 34 14.95 5.12 10.51
C ARG A 34 13.59 5.73 10.14
N PRO A 35 12.54 5.49 10.95
CA PRO A 35 12.43 4.81 12.26
C PRO A 35 12.42 3.27 12.19
N PHE A 36 12.28 2.69 11.02
CA PHE A 36 12.36 1.26 10.73
C PHE A 36 13.01 1.06 9.36
N PRO A 37 13.48 -0.17 9.02
CA PRO A 37 14.17 -0.43 7.76
C PRO A 37 13.32 0.03 6.57
N HIS A 38 13.89 0.93 5.78
CA HIS A 38 13.27 1.45 4.55
C HIS A 38 14.32 2.01 3.59
N ILE A 39 13.92 2.16 2.33
CA ILE A 39 14.73 2.82 1.31
C ILE A 39 13.86 3.58 0.32
N VAL A 40 14.43 4.62 -0.27
CA VAL A 40 13.86 5.38 -1.38
C VAL A 40 14.79 5.22 -2.58
N LEU A 41 14.25 4.76 -3.69
CA LEU A 41 14.96 4.56 -4.95
C LEU A 41 14.29 5.41 -6.02
N ASP A 42 14.97 6.43 -6.50
CA ASP A 42 14.48 7.25 -7.61
C ASP A 42 14.86 6.60 -8.95
N ASP A 43 14.15 6.95 -10.01
CA ASP A 43 14.35 6.42 -11.37
C ASP A 43 14.40 4.88 -11.41
N PHE A 44 13.47 4.27 -10.70
CA PHE A 44 13.49 2.83 -10.44
C PHE A 44 13.23 1.99 -11.71
N LEU A 45 12.29 2.44 -12.54
CA LEU A 45 11.88 1.80 -13.80
C LEU A 45 12.24 2.68 -15.01
N PRO A 46 12.30 2.13 -16.21
CA PRO A 46 12.28 2.94 -17.43
C PRO A 46 11.03 3.83 -17.44
N GLU A 47 11.18 5.13 -17.74
CA GLU A 47 10.06 6.08 -17.68
C GLU A 47 8.91 5.69 -18.60
N GLU A 48 9.21 5.16 -19.78
CA GLU A 48 8.23 4.71 -20.76
C GLU A 48 7.28 3.63 -20.24
N VAL A 49 7.73 2.81 -19.29
CA VAL A 49 6.89 1.80 -18.63
C VAL A 49 5.83 2.47 -17.76
N LEU A 50 6.22 3.46 -16.99
CA LEU A 50 5.30 4.19 -16.12
C LEU A 50 4.43 5.18 -16.89
N ASP A 51 4.91 5.69 -18.04
CA ASP A 51 4.07 6.49 -18.94
C ASP A 51 2.94 5.67 -19.53
N ALA A 52 3.22 4.43 -19.98
CA ALA A 52 2.19 3.52 -20.45
C ALA A 52 1.14 3.21 -19.35
N VAL A 53 1.58 3.04 -18.11
CA VAL A 53 0.67 2.88 -16.95
C VAL A 53 -0.17 4.13 -16.73
N LEU A 54 0.41 5.32 -16.83
CA LEU A 54 -0.30 6.59 -16.65
C LEU A 54 -1.32 6.86 -17.75
N GLU A 55 -1.03 6.49 -19.00
CA GLU A 55 -1.95 6.64 -20.15
C GLU A 55 -3.26 5.87 -19.93
N GLU A 56 -3.20 4.71 -19.29
CA GLU A 56 -4.35 3.88 -19.00
C GLU A 56 -4.86 3.98 -17.56
N PHE A 57 -4.25 4.86 -16.72
CA PHE A 57 -4.60 4.97 -15.30
C PHE A 57 -6.08 5.36 -15.13
N PRO A 58 -6.89 4.55 -14.41
CA PRO A 58 -8.32 4.77 -14.35
C PRO A 58 -8.67 6.09 -13.68
N ARG A 59 -9.63 6.82 -14.26
CA ARG A 59 -10.16 8.04 -13.65
C ARG A 59 -10.96 7.69 -12.39
N PRO A 60 -11.06 8.63 -11.40
CA PRO A 60 -11.95 8.46 -10.27
C PRO A 60 -13.37 8.13 -10.72
N GLY A 61 -14.01 7.15 -10.08
CA GLY A 61 -15.35 6.72 -10.48
C GLY A 61 -15.88 5.53 -9.66
N ALA A 62 -17.01 4.97 -10.09
CA ALA A 62 -17.74 3.92 -9.38
C ALA A 62 -17.00 2.57 -9.30
N ASP A 63 -16.02 2.34 -10.19
CA ASP A 63 -15.27 1.09 -10.24
C ASP A 63 -14.20 0.99 -9.15
N TRP A 64 -13.84 2.13 -8.56
CA TRP A 64 -12.94 2.18 -7.42
C TRP A 64 -13.63 1.77 -6.11
N PHE A 65 -12.85 1.18 -5.21
CA PHE A 65 -13.26 1.07 -3.81
C PHE A 65 -12.93 2.40 -3.11
N ALA A 66 -13.96 3.11 -2.68
CA ALA A 66 -13.79 4.37 -1.96
C ALA A 66 -13.73 4.13 -0.46
N PHE A 67 -12.63 4.57 0.15
CA PHE A 67 -12.53 4.80 1.58
C PHE A 67 -12.93 6.25 1.84
N ASP A 68 -13.87 6.47 2.72
CA ASP A 68 -14.36 7.79 3.09
C ASP A 68 -14.74 7.81 4.58
N SER A 69 -13.75 8.13 5.39
CA SER A 69 -13.87 8.21 6.84
C SER A 69 -12.92 9.28 7.39
N PRO A 70 -13.09 9.69 8.65
CA PRO A 70 -12.13 10.60 9.30
C PRO A 70 -10.69 10.05 9.40
N LEU A 71 -10.51 8.73 9.25
CA LEU A 71 -9.20 8.07 9.30
C LEU A 71 -8.52 8.00 7.94
N GLU A 72 -9.32 7.87 6.87
CA GLU A 72 -8.79 7.77 5.52
C GLU A 72 -9.82 8.20 4.49
N ARG A 73 -9.35 8.94 3.50
CA ARG A 73 -10.11 9.32 2.32
C ARG A 73 -9.26 9.09 1.09
N LYS A 74 -9.50 7.97 0.41
CA LYS A 74 -8.73 7.50 -0.74
C LYS A 74 -9.54 6.56 -1.62
N LEU A 75 -9.05 6.34 -2.83
CA LEU A 75 -9.53 5.32 -3.76
C LEU A 75 -8.49 4.21 -3.87
N ALA A 76 -8.95 2.94 -3.88
CA ALA A 76 -8.12 1.76 -4.14
C ALA A 76 -8.79 0.88 -5.21
N SER A 77 -8.01 0.22 -6.05
CA SER A 77 -8.54 -0.80 -6.95
C SER A 77 -9.08 -1.98 -6.13
N LYS A 78 -10.21 -2.54 -6.56
CA LYS A 78 -10.81 -3.72 -5.91
C LYS A 78 -10.08 -5.00 -6.31
N ASP A 79 -9.64 -5.02 -7.55
CA ASP A 79 -8.94 -6.09 -8.24
C ASP A 79 -8.29 -5.51 -9.51
N ASP A 80 -7.82 -6.36 -10.40
CA ASP A 80 -7.17 -5.96 -11.66
C ASP A 80 -8.15 -5.61 -12.80
N SER A 81 -9.46 -5.69 -12.58
CA SER A 81 -10.50 -5.47 -13.62
C SER A 81 -10.53 -4.04 -14.17
N ILE A 82 -10.13 -3.06 -13.37
CA ILE A 82 -10.04 -1.66 -13.81
C ILE A 82 -8.68 -1.28 -14.39
N MET A 83 -7.74 -2.21 -14.41
CA MET A 83 -6.36 -1.99 -14.84
C MET A 83 -6.23 -2.31 -16.33
N GLY A 84 -5.51 -1.46 -17.05
CA GLY A 84 -5.15 -1.71 -18.42
C GLY A 84 -4.06 -2.79 -18.56
N GLU A 85 -3.63 -3.04 -19.78
CA GLU A 85 -2.69 -4.12 -20.10
C GLU A 85 -1.28 -3.84 -19.57
N ALA A 86 -0.77 -2.61 -19.73
CA ALA A 86 0.54 -2.21 -19.22
C ALA A 86 0.60 -2.30 -17.68
N THR A 87 -0.45 -1.85 -17.01
CA THR A 87 -0.55 -1.90 -15.55
C THR A 87 -0.53 -3.34 -15.04
N ARG A 88 -1.36 -4.22 -15.62
CA ARG A 88 -1.39 -5.64 -15.23
C ARG A 88 -0.05 -6.32 -15.50
N HIS A 89 0.56 -6.05 -16.66
CA HIS A 89 1.86 -6.61 -16.99
C HIS A 89 2.91 -6.22 -15.94
N LEU A 90 3.00 -4.93 -15.61
CA LEU A 90 3.93 -4.44 -14.60
C LEU A 90 3.68 -5.06 -13.22
N LEU A 91 2.41 -5.13 -12.78
CA LEU A 91 2.05 -5.74 -11.50
C LEU A 91 2.42 -7.24 -11.43
N TYR A 92 2.27 -7.98 -12.52
CA TYR A 92 2.67 -9.39 -12.57
C TYR A 92 4.18 -9.54 -12.53
N GLU A 93 4.94 -8.62 -13.14
CA GLU A 93 6.40 -8.62 -13.02
C GLU A 93 6.85 -8.31 -11.58
N PHE A 94 6.18 -7.44 -10.85
CA PHE A 94 6.42 -7.23 -9.42
C PHE A 94 6.17 -8.47 -8.57
N ASN A 95 5.38 -9.42 -9.05
CA ASN A 95 5.16 -10.73 -8.42
C ASN A 95 6.10 -11.82 -8.93
N SER A 96 7.03 -11.48 -9.84
CA SER A 96 7.96 -12.43 -10.46
C SER A 96 9.21 -12.71 -9.61
N ALA A 97 9.87 -13.84 -9.87
CA ALA A 97 11.08 -14.22 -9.18
C ALA A 97 12.20 -13.16 -9.23
N PRO A 98 12.51 -12.47 -10.35
CA PRO A 98 13.50 -11.41 -10.36
C PRO A 98 13.25 -10.31 -9.33
N PHE A 99 12.01 -9.89 -9.13
CA PHE A 99 11.68 -8.86 -8.15
C PHE A 99 11.66 -9.40 -6.72
N ILE A 100 11.21 -10.63 -6.51
CA ILE A 100 11.27 -11.29 -5.19
C ILE A 100 12.72 -11.44 -4.73
N ASP A 101 13.61 -11.95 -5.60
CA ASP A 101 15.05 -12.07 -5.31
C ASP A 101 15.69 -10.72 -4.97
N PHE A 102 15.27 -9.65 -5.69
CA PHE A 102 15.67 -8.27 -5.36
C PHE A 102 15.27 -7.89 -3.94
N LEU A 103 14.00 -8.13 -3.57
CA LEU A 103 13.50 -7.80 -2.23
C LEU A 103 14.21 -8.61 -1.15
N GLU A 104 14.38 -9.92 -1.36
CA GLU A 104 15.08 -10.78 -0.41
C GLU A 104 16.53 -10.34 -0.19
N ARG A 105 17.25 -10.03 -1.28
CA ARG A 105 18.63 -9.53 -1.21
C ARG A 105 18.71 -8.15 -0.56
N LEU A 106 17.77 -7.26 -0.88
CA LEU A 106 17.72 -5.90 -0.32
C LEU A 106 17.42 -5.92 1.18
N THR A 107 16.50 -6.75 1.60
CA THR A 107 15.94 -6.69 2.96
C THR A 107 16.56 -7.70 3.92
N GLY A 108 17.10 -8.80 3.41
CA GLY A 108 17.54 -9.95 4.21
C GLY A 108 16.37 -10.80 4.73
N ILE A 109 15.17 -10.62 4.22
CA ILE A 109 13.99 -11.42 4.57
C ILE A 109 13.83 -12.50 3.52
N ASP A 110 14.01 -13.75 3.92
CA ASP A 110 13.93 -14.91 3.02
C ASP A 110 12.51 -15.43 2.83
N ALA A 111 12.30 -16.20 1.76
CA ALA A 111 11.05 -16.88 1.43
C ALA A 111 9.85 -15.93 1.32
N LEU A 112 10.06 -14.80 0.68
CA LEU A 112 9.00 -13.83 0.39
C LEU A 112 8.01 -14.38 -0.62
N VAL A 113 6.74 -14.19 -0.31
CA VAL A 113 5.60 -14.59 -1.14
C VAL A 113 4.86 -13.32 -1.59
N PRO A 114 4.72 -13.07 -2.89
CA PRO A 114 3.93 -11.96 -3.40
C PRO A 114 2.44 -12.22 -3.24
N ASP A 115 1.63 -11.18 -3.35
CA ASP A 115 0.18 -11.30 -3.39
C ASP A 115 -0.35 -11.18 -4.83
N PRO A 116 -0.74 -12.29 -5.48
CA PRO A 116 -1.30 -12.26 -6.82
C PRO A 116 -2.73 -11.68 -6.89
N HIS A 117 -3.35 -11.42 -5.74
CA HIS A 117 -4.69 -10.88 -5.63
C HIS A 117 -4.72 -9.40 -5.24
N PHE A 118 -3.56 -8.82 -4.94
CA PHE A 118 -3.41 -7.42 -4.54
C PHE A 118 -4.35 -7.01 -3.39
N GLU A 119 -4.51 -7.89 -2.39
CA GLU A 119 -5.44 -7.65 -1.26
C GLU A 119 -5.03 -6.41 -0.46
N GLY A 120 -5.81 -5.34 -0.62
CA GLY A 120 -5.51 -4.01 -0.11
C GLY A 120 -4.40 -3.25 -0.86
N GLY A 121 -3.78 -3.89 -1.86
CA GLY A 121 -2.76 -3.32 -2.75
C GLY A 121 -3.33 -2.91 -4.11
N GLY A 122 -2.47 -2.90 -5.15
CA GLY A 122 -2.82 -2.50 -6.50
C GLY A 122 -2.72 -1.00 -6.72
N LEU A 123 -3.64 -0.42 -7.50
CA LEU A 123 -3.67 1.02 -7.75
C LEU A 123 -4.33 1.77 -6.60
N HIS A 124 -3.66 2.82 -6.16
CA HIS A 124 -4.23 3.78 -5.21
C HIS A 124 -4.28 5.17 -5.83
N GLN A 125 -5.38 5.89 -5.57
CA GLN A 125 -5.56 7.26 -6.02
C GLN A 125 -6.19 8.10 -4.91
N ILE A 126 -5.65 9.30 -4.71
CA ILE A 126 -6.11 10.21 -3.66
C ILE A 126 -6.38 11.56 -4.29
N GLU A 127 -7.61 12.02 -4.15
CA GLU A 127 -8.10 13.30 -4.67
C GLU A 127 -7.77 14.46 -3.72
N PRO A 128 -7.88 15.74 -4.14
CA PRO A 128 -7.74 16.88 -3.25
C PRO A 128 -8.59 16.75 -1.99
N GLY A 129 -8.00 17.05 -0.83
CA GLY A 129 -8.62 16.87 0.48
C GLY A 129 -8.56 15.45 1.03
N GLY A 130 -8.11 14.46 0.23
CA GLY A 130 -7.92 13.10 0.70
C GLY A 130 -6.69 12.94 1.59
N HIS A 131 -6.71 11.94 2.45
CA HIS A 131 -5.67 11.68 3.46
C HIS A 131 -5.67 10.22 3.89
N LEU A 132 -4.61 9.82 4.58
CA LEU A 132 -4.51 8.53 5.27
C LEU A 132 -3.79 8.78 6.60
N LYS A 133 -4.52 8.67 7.71
CA LYS A 133 -3.98 8.88 9.06
C LYS A 133 -2.85 7.90 9.34
N VAL A 134 -1.99 8.26 10.26
CA VAL A 134 -0.86 7.41 10.64
C VAL A 134 -1.37 6.09 11.24
N HIS A 135 -0.80 4.99 10.77
CA HIS A 135 -1.23 3.65 11.13
C HIS A 135 -0.09 2.63 11.00
N ALA A 136 -0.25 1.50 11.65
CA ALA A 136 0.42 0.26 11.28
C ALA A 136 -0.55 -0.58 10.43
N ASP A 137 -0.03 -1.23 9.40
CA ASP A 137 -0.83 -2.06 8.51
C ASP A 137 -1.39 -3.31 9.19
N PHE A 138 -2.41 -3.94 8.58
CA PHE A 138 -2.81 -5.29 8.96
C PHE A 138 -1.60 -6.23 8.80
N ASN A 139 -1.44 -7.13 9.76
CA ASN A 139 -0.24 -7.98 9.83
C ASN A 139 -0.39 -9.37 9.19
N ARG A 140 -1.60 -9.77 8.78
CA ARG A 140 -1.88 -11.06 8.17
C ARG A 140 -2.70 -10.98 6.89
N HIS A 141 -2.25 -11.69 5.86
CA HIS A 141 -3.01 -11.81 4.63
C HIS A 141 -4.34 -12.54 4.86
N PRO A 142 -5.51 -11.94 4.54
CA PRO A 142 -6.81 -12.46 4.95
C PRO A 142 -7.18 -13.82 4.32
N ARG A 143 -6.56 -14.20 3.19
CA ARG A 143 -6.82 -15.46 2.48
C ARG A 143 -5.81 -16.55 2.79
N THR A 144 -4.53 -16.20 2.91
CA THR A 144 -3.45 -17.18 3.09
C THR A 144 -3.01 -17.33 4.53
N GLY A 145 -3.27 -16.35 5.40
CA GLY A 145 -2.79 -16.29 6.78
C GLY A 145 -1.29 -16.00 6.90
N LEU A 146 -0.60 -15.71 5.79
CA LEU A 146 0.83 -15.36 5.82
C LEU A 146 1.06 -14.02 6.50
N ALA A 147 2.18 -13.88 7.19
CA ALA A 147 2.59 -12.64 7.84
C ALA A 147 3.02 -11.61 6.80
N ARG A 148 2.51 -10.37 6.91
CA ARG A 148 2.93 -9.25 6.05
C ARG A 148 4.29 -8.76 6.49
N ARG A 149 5.22 -8.64 5.55
CA ARG A 149 6.61 -8.32 5.81
C ARG A 149 7.07 -7.01 5.20
N LEU A 150 6.61 -6.70 3.99
CA LEU A 150 7.09 -5.55 3.23
C LEU A 150 5.96 -4.84 2.51
N ASN A 151 6.12 -3.53 2.40
CA ASN A 151 5.45 -2.70 1.42
C ASN A 151 6.45 -2.25 0.37
N ALA A 152 6.05 -2.29 -0.90
CA ALA A 152 6.72 -1.59 -1.99
C ALA A 152 5.71 -0.64 -2.64
N LEU A 153 6.05 0.65 -2.70
CA LEU A 153 5.22 1.70 -3.28
C LEU A 153 5.93 2.29 -4.49
N ILE A 154 5.23 2.38 -5.62
CA ILE A 154 5.72 3.09 -6.81
C ILE A 154 4.84 4.31 -7.02
N TYR A 155 5.43 5.49 -7.01
CA TYR A 155 4.70 6.73 -7.22
C TYR A 155 4.69 7.15 -8.68
N LEU A 156 3.54 7.70 -9.12
CA LEU A 156 3.24 7.99 -10.52
C LEU A 156 2.92 9.49 -10.75
N ASN A 157 3.45 10.39 -9.92
CA ASN A 157 3.05 11.79 -9.94
C ASN A 157 4.15 12.66 -10.56
N ARG A 158 4.01 12.98 -11.85
CA ARG A 158 4.87 13.95 -12.54
C ARG A 158 4.63 15.35 -11.96
N ASP A 159 5.68 16.13 -11.86
CA ASP A 159 5.66 17.54 -11.41
C ASP A 159 4.98 17.76 -10.05
N TRP A 160 4.99 16.73 -9.18
CA TRP A 160 4.41 16.82 -7.84
C TRP A 160 5.17 17.82 -6.98
N LYS A 161 4.45 18.80 -6.44
CA LYS A 161 5.04 19.88 -5.65
C LYS A 161 4.91 19.61 -4.15
N PRO A 162 5.90 20.02 -3.34
CA PRO A 162 5.83 19.84 -1.89
C PRO A 162 4.57 20.46 -1.24
N GLU A 163 4.09 21.59 -1.75
CA GLU A 163 2.88 22.27 -1.28
C GLU A 163 1.58 21.51 -1.54
N TYR A 164 1.59 20.51 -2.42
CA TYR A 164 0.44 19.63 -2.64
C TYR A 164 0.24 18.66 -1.47
N GLY A 165 1.26 18.51 -0.61
CA GLY A 165 1.22 17.57 0.52
C GLY A 165 1.39 16.10 0.07
N GLY A 166 0.82 15.18 0.83
CA GLY A 166 0.81 13.76 0.51
C GLY A 166 2.15 13.05 0.62
N ALA A 167 3.16 13.66 1.26
CA ALA A 167 4.39 12.98 1.57
C ALA A 167 4.11 11.77 2.48
N LEU A 168 4.71 10.62 2.17
CA LEU A 168 4.71 9.48 3.08
C LEU A 168 5.53 9.85 4.31
N GLU A 169 4.90 9.83 5.46
CA GLU A 169 5.55 10.05 6.76
C GLU A 169 5.82 8.70 7.42
N LEU A 170 7.05 8.52 7.93
CA LEU A 170 7.43 7.39 8.75
C LEU A 170 7.67 7.89 10.17
N TRP A 171 6.95 7.31 11.14
CA TRP A 171 6.90 7.80 12.51
C TRP A 171 7.67 6.91 13.48
N SER A 172 8.29 7.53 14.49
CA SER A 172 8.93 6.82 15.60
C SER A 172 7.95 5.88 16.30
N ARG A 173 8.48 4.79 16.88
CA ARG A 173 7.67 3.76 17.55
C ARG A 173 6.80 4.33 18.70
N ASP A 174 7.27 5.39 19.36
CA ASP A 174 6.54 6.06 20.43
C ASP A 174 5.59 7.16 19.92
N MET A 175 5.47 7.32 18.60
CA MET A 175 4.62 8.31 17.93
C MET A 175 4.95 9.78 18.27
N THR A 176 6.16 10.06 18.72
CA THR A 176 6.53 11.44 19.09
C THR A 176 7.03 12.27 17.92
N THR A 177 7.63 11.62 16.90
CA THR A 177 8.31 12.31 15.80
C THR A 177 8.10 11.61 14.47
N SER A 178 7.80 12.37 13.41
CA SER A 178 7.94 11.92 12.02
C SER A 178 9.43 12.01 11.64
N GLU A 179 10.09 10.84 11.57
CA GLU A 179 11.53 10.77 11.31
C GLU A 179 11.89 10.85 9.83
N ALA A 180 10.96 10.48 8.94
CA ALA A 180 11.14 10.60 7.51
C ALA A 180 9.88 11.12 6.82
N ARG A 181 10.08 11.97 5.80
CA ARG A 181 9.02 12.48 4.92
C ARG A 181 9.44 12.31 3.47
N ILE A 182 8.73 11.48 2.74
CA ILE A 182 9.07 11.04 1.40
C ILE A 182 8.00 11.58 0.43
N LEU A 183 8.39 12.53 -0.42
CA LEU A 183 7.48 13.07 -1.46
C LEU A 183 7.13 11.97 -2.47
N PRO A 184 5.86 11.90 -2.93
CA PRO A 184 5.41 10.88 -3.86
C PRO A 184 5.76 11.23 -5.32
N LEU A 185 7.06 11.39 -5.61
CA LEU A 185 7.52 11.80 -6.92
C LEU A 185 7.39 10.69 -7.95
N PHE A 186 7.25 11.06 -9.22
CA PHE A 186 7.22 10.12 -10.34
C PHE A 186 8.45 9.21 -10.34
N ASN A 187 8.24 7.92 -10.62
CA ASN A 187 9.27 6.88 -10.71
C ASN A 187 10.07 6.65 -9.41
N ARG A 188 9.51 7.06 -8.27
CA ARG A 188 10.08 6.79 -6.96
C ARG A 188 9.51 5.50 -6.40
N CYS A 189 10.41 4.55 -6.13
CA CYS A 189 10.09 3.32 -5.41
C CYS A 189 10.47 3.49 -3.93
N VAL A 190 9.54 3.13 -3.05
CA VAL A 190 9.79 3.09 -1.60
C VAL A 190 9.53 1.68 -1.10
N VAL A 191 10.54 1.06 -0.50
CA VAL A 191 10.40 -0.25 0.16
C VAL A 191 10.60 -0.07 1.65
N PHE A 192 9.70 -0.63 2.46
CA PHE A 192 9.83 -0.59 3.92
C PHE A 192 9.30 -1.86 4.59
N THR A 193 9.94 -2.21 5.72
CA THR A 193 9.50 -3.32 6.58
C THR A 193 8.20 -2.96 7.29
N THR A 194 7.25 -3.90 7.30
CA THR A 194 5.99 -3.78 8.03
C THR A 194 6.02 -4.63 9.29
N THR A 195 5.72 -4.00 10.42
CA THR A 195 5.54 -4.61 11.73
C THR A 195 4.37 -3.91 12.43
N ASP A 196 3.96 -4.41 13.59
CA ASP A 196 2.90 -3.78 14.43
C ASP A 196 3.25 -2.36 14.89
N THR A 197 4.50 -1.92 14.67
CA THR A 197 5.02 -0.59 15.05
C THR A 197 5.65 0.19 13.89
N SER A 198 5.52 -0.27 12.66
CA SER A 198 5.95 0.49 11.47
C SER A 198 4.92 1.54 11.10
N TYR A 199 4.81 2.58 11.94
CA TYR A 199 3.80 3.62 11.79
C TYR A 199 4.09 4.53 10.62
N HIS A 200 3.13 4.67 9.72
CA HIS A 200 3.25 5.48 8.51
C HIS A 200 1.90 6.01 8.04
N GLY A 201 1.94 7.02 7.15
CA GLY A 201 0.74 7.62 6.57
C GLY A 201 1.06 8.89 5.79
N HIS A 202 0.03 9.58 5.35
CA HIS A 202 0.08 10.98 4.90
C HIS A 202 -1.14 11.70 5.49
N PRO A 203 -1.03 12.05 6.79
CA PRO A 203 -2.19 12.40 7.61
C PRO A 203 -2.84 13.74 7.28
N GLU A 204 -2.12 14.64 6.58
CA GLU A 204 -2.67 15.92 6.15
C GLU A 204 -3.45 15.80 4.84
N PRO A 205 -4.61 16.46 4.73
CA PRO A 205 -5.36 16.52 3.48
C PRO A 205 -4.51 17.07 2.33
N LEU A 206 -4.64 16.46 1.15
CA LEU A 206 -3.97 16.95 -0.05
C LEU A 206 -4.45 18.33 -0.44
N ASN A 207 -3.51 19.20 -0.82
CA ASN A 207 -3.75 20.55 -1.31
C ASN A 207 -3.36 20.70 -2.79
N CYS A 208 -3.48 19.63 -3.58
CA CYS A 208 -3.24 19.67 -5.00
C CYS A 208 -4.43 20.33 -5.74
N PRO A 209 -4.22 20.89 -6.96
CA PRO A 209 -5.28 21.47 -7.77
C PRO A 209 -6.38 20.45 -8.09
N GLN A 210 -7.59 20.95 -8.35
CA GLN A 210 -8.69 20.11 -8.81
C GLN A 210 -8.32 19.42 -10.14
N GLY A 211 -8.56 18.12 -10.21
CA GLY A 211 -8.16 17.27 -11.34
C GLY A 211 -6.81 16.62 -11.19
N GLU A 212 -5.94 17.13 -10.31
CA GLU A 212 -4.72 16.43 -9.91
C GLU A 212 -5.01 15.41 -8.80
N THR A 213 -4.33 14.28 -8.86
CA THR A 213 -4.49 13.23 -7.85
C THR A 213 -3.15 12.59 -7.52
N ARG A 214 -2.97 12.19 -6.26
CA ARG A 214 -1.78 11.42 -5.84
C ARG A 214 -1.98 9.96 -6.19
N LYS A 215 -1.23 9.48 -7.18
CA LYS A 215 -1.28 8.12 -7.72
C LYS A 215 -0.12 7.29 -7.22
N SER A 216 -0.39 6.03 -6.90
CA SER A 216 0.65 5.05 -6.58
C SER A 216 0.19 3.63 -6.90
N ILE A 217 1.17 2.77 -7.14
CA ILE A 217 1.04 1.32 -7.07
C ILE A 217 1.51 0.91 -5.68
N ALA A 218 0.73 0.08 -4.98
CA ALA A 218 1.07 -0.47 -3.68
C ALA A 218 1.12 -2.00 -3.76
N LEU A 219 2.21 -2.59 -3.30
CA LEU A 219 2.47 -4.03 -3.35
C LEU A 219 2.89 -4.51 -1.97
N TYR A 220 2.39 -5.68 -1.59
CA TYR A 220 2.64 -6.26 -0.27
C TYR A 220 3.26 -7.64 -0.42
N TYR A 221 4.27 -7.91 0.40
CA TYR A 221 4.98 -9.18 0.38
C TYR A 221 4.93 -9.82 1.75
N TYR A 222 4.77 -11.11 1.75
CA TYR A 222 4.46 -11.92 2.91
C TYR A 222 5.50 -13.00 3.09
N SER A 223 5.55 -13.60 4.28
CA SER A 223 6.29 -14.84 4.52
C SER A 223 5.54 -15.71 5.53
N LYS A 224 6.01 -16.93 5.73
CA LYS A 224 5.61 -17.71 6.89
C LYS A 224 6.00 -16.96 8.16
N ASP A 225 5.25 -17.19 9.26
CA ASP A 225 5.42 -16.50 10.53
C ASP A 225 6.88 -16.32 10.95
N ASP A 226 7.20 -15.10 11.38
CA ASP A 226 8.39 -14.85 12.17
C ASP A 226 8.03 -15.13 13.64
N PRO A 227 8.73 -16.06 14.31
CA PRO A 227 8.47 -16.34 15.73
C PRO A 227 8.63 -15.12 16.65
N ALA A 228 9.42 -14.12 16.25
CA ALA A 228 9.62 -12.89 17.00
C ALA A 228 8.42 -11.93 16.90
N GLU A 229 7.61 -12.02 15.84
CA GLU A 229 6.44 -11.17 15.61
C GLU A 229 5.12 -11.84 16.06
N ALA A 230 5.13 -13.13 16.33
CA ALA A 230 3.94 -13.89 16.72
C ALA A 230 3.31 -13.48 18.07
N ALA A 231 3.94 -12.59 18.81
CA ALA A 231 3.51 -12.21 20.17
C ALA A 231 2.30 -11.25 20.18
N GLY A 232 2.01 -10.53 19.09
CA GLY A 232 0.97 -9.48 19.02
C GLY A 232 -0.42 -9.98 18.62
N GLY A 233 -0.55 -11.21 18.09
CA GLY A 233 -1.80 -11.72 17.52
C GLY A 233 -2.18 -11.06 16.18
N ASP A 234 -3.26 -11.55 15.56
CA ASP A 234 -3.74 -11.02 14.28
C ASP A 234 -4.52 -9.72 14.47
N HIS A 235 -4.21 -8.71 13.67
CA HIS A 235 -4.93 -7.43 13.70
C HIS A 235 -5.15 -6.84 12.31
N ASN A 236 -6.17 -5.98 12.22
CA ASN A 236 -6.41 -5.11 11.07
C ASN A 236 -5.49 -3.86 11.17
N THR A 237 -5.64 -2.93 10.22
CA THR A 237 -4.96 -1.63 10.27
C THR A 237 -5.17 -0.95 11.64
N LEU A 238 -4.07 -0.59 12.29
CA LEU A 238 -4.06 0.05 13.62
C LEU A 238 -3.73 1.54 13.47
N PHE A 239 -4.74 2.38 13.55
CA PHE A 239 -4.55 3.84 13.50
C PHE A 239 -3.96 4.38 14.80
N GLN A 240 -3.09 5.38 14.68
CA GLN A 240 -2.37 5.99 15.81
C GLN A 240 -2.55 7.51 15.83
N SER A 241 -2.74 8.07 17.03
CA SER A 241 -2.78 9.51 17.23
C SER A 241 -1.38 10.11 17.14
N ARG A 242 -1.26 11.23 16.44
CA ARG A 242 -0.07 12.07 16.50
C ARG A 242 -0.11 12.97 17.75
N PRO A 243 1.02 13.55 18.20
CA PRO A 243 1.02 14.52 19.28
C PRO A 243 0.01 15.66 19.02
N GLY A 244 -0.91 15.85 19.96
CA GLY A 244 -1.97 16.86 19.87
C GLY A 244 -3.16 16.50 18.97
N GLU A 245 -3.19 15.32 18.35
CA GLU A 245 -4.31 14.82 17.55
C GLU A 245 -5.10 13.77 18.36
N ALA A 246 -6.42 13.89 18.39
CA ALA A 246 -7.29 12.82 18.89
C ALA A 246 -7.80 11.98 17.72
N LEU A 247 -7.80 10.65 17.86
CA LEU A 247 -8.50 9.80 16.91
C LEU A 247 -10.01 9.99 17.07
N PRO A 248 -10.76 9.88 15.95
CA PRO A 248 -12.22 9.92 16.01
C PRO A 248 -12.78 8.86 16.95
N SER A 249 -13.80 9.22 17.71
CA SER A 249 -14.53 8.28 18.55
C SER A 249 -15.28 7.25 17.69
N ILE A 250 -15.68 6.13 18.32
CA ILE A 250 -16.51 5.11 17.63
C ILE A 250 -17.82 5.74 17.14
N GLU A 251 -18.39 6.69 17.88
CA GLU A 251 -19.60 7.41 17.50
C GLU A 251 -19.40 8.24 16.25
N GLU A 252 -18.27 8.96 16.11
CA GLU A 252 -17.91 9.72 14.92
C GLU A 252 -17.65 8.82 13.71
N LEU A 253 -17.03 7.65 13.90
CA LEU A 253 -16.78 6.68 12.84
C LEU A 253 -18.06 5.98 12.33
N THR A 254 -19.09 5.92 13.17
CA THR A 254 -20.38 5.27 12.85
C THR A 254 -21.49 6.27 12.57
N ALA A 255 -21.28 7.56 12.79
CA ALA A 255 -22.24 8.62 12.55
C ALA A 255 -22.68 8.61 11.06
N PRO A 256 -23.97 8.75 10.77
CA PRO A 256 -24.43 8.90 9.40
C PRO A 256 -23.97 10.25 8.83
N GLU A 257 -23.19 10.22 7.77
CA GLU A 257 -22.87 11.44 7.04
C GLU A 257 -24.14 12.16 6.59
N ALA A 258 -24.23 13.44 6.90
CA ALA A 258 -25.32 14.30 6.46
C ALA A 258 -25.26 14.41 4.93
N GLY A 259 -26.02 13.60 4.20
CA GLY A 259 -26.17 13.73 2.75
C GLY A 259 -26.04 12.46 1.91
N THR A 260 -25.49 11.35 2.41
CA THR A 260 -25.33 10.11 1.61
C THR A 260 -26.33 9.02 2.02
N ARG A 261 -27.26 8.67 1.13
CA ARG A 261 -28.16 7.50 1.28
C ARG A 261 -27.41 6.22 0.87
N ARG A 262 -26.53 5.71 1.72
CA ARG A 262 -26.06 4.31 1.59
C ARG A 262 -27.03 3.35 2.29
N PRO A 263 -27.30 2.15 1.74
CA PRO A 263 -28.17 1.16 2.39
C PRO A 263 -27.66 0.76 3.78
N ALA A 264 -28.54 0.70 4.78
CA ALA A 264 -28.19 0.44 6.19
C ALA A 264 -27.33 -0.82 6.43
N GLY A 265 -27.46 -1.84 5.57
CA GLY A 265 -26.68 -3.07 5.66
C GLY A 265 -25.19 -2.95 5.31
N GLU A 266 -24.79 -1.97 4.47
CA GLU A 266 -23.39 -1.74 4.15
C GLU A 266 -22.67 -0.91 5.21
N ARG A 267 -23.38 0.00 5.87
CA ARG A 267 -22.87 0.82 7.00
C ARG A 267 -22.48 -0.04 8.20
N LEU A 268 -23.32 -1.04 8.52
CA LEU A 268 -23.05 -1.95 9.62
C LEU A 268 -21.81 -2.82 9.34
N LYS A 269 -21.60 -3.22 8.08
CA LYS A 269 -20.43 -4.01 7.67
C LYS A 269 -19.13 -3.20 7.70
N ALA A 270 -19.16 -1.92 7.34
CA ALA A 270 -17.99 -1.04 7.36
C ALA A 270 -17.58 -0.70 8.80
N GLY A 271 -18.54 -0.30 9.66
CA GLY A 271 -18.29 0.00 11.07
C GLY A 271 -17.79 -1.22 11.87
N LEU A 272 -18.38 -2.42 11.61
CA LEU A 272 -17.90 -3.66 12.25
C LEU A 272 -16.47 -4.04 11.81
N ARG A 273 -16.06 -3.77 10.58
CA ARG A 273 -14.69 -4.08 10.11
C ARG A 273 -13.63 -3.16 10.75
N LEU A 274 -13.98 -1.93 11.10
CA LEU A 274 -13.06 -0.95 11.70
C LEU A 274 -12.85 -1.13 13.21
N VAL A 275 -13.79 -1.73 13.92
CA VAL A 275 -13.82 -1.71 15.40
C VAL A 275 -13.82 -3.11 16.03
N THR A 276 -14.04 -4.18 15.26
CA THR A 276 -14.16 -5.52 15.83
C THR A 276 -12.80 -6.24 15.87
N PRO A 277 -12.33 -6.68 17.05
CA PRO A 277 -11.18 -7.57 17.13
C PRO A 277 -11.35 -8.80 16.21
N PRO A 278 -10.30 -9.33 15.59
CA PRO A 278 -10.35 -10.49 14.67
C PRO A 278 -11.11 -11.70 15.23
N ILE A 279 -11.00 -11.91 16.54
CA ILE A 279 -11.70 -12.97 17.27
C ILE A 279 -13.23 -12.94 17.14
N VAL A 280 -13.82 -11.74 17.11
CA VAL A 280 -15.29 -11.60 16.99
C VAL A 280 -15.74 -11.84 15.56
N VAL A 281 -14.98 -11.41 14.56
CA VAL A 281 -15.27 -11.66 13.14
C VAL A 281 -15.17 -13.16 12.84
N GLU A 282 -14.16 -13.83 13.36
CA GLU A 282 -13.95 -15.28 13.23
C GLU A 282 -15.05 -16.08 13.94
N ALA A 283 -15.46 -15.67 15.15
CA ALA A 283 -16.56 -16.30 15.88
C ALA A 283 -17.89 -16.19 15.12
N VAL A 284 -18.18 -15.04 14.51
CA VAL A 284 -19.38 -14.84 13.68
C VAL A 284 -19.32 -15.65 12.37
N ARG A 285 -18.15 -15.77 11.73
CA ARG A 285 -17.96 -16.62 10.54
C ARG A 285 -18.16 -18.09 10.89
N ARG A 286 -17.57 -18.61 11.98
CA ARG A 286 -17.75 -20.00 12.46
C ARG A 286 -19.19 -20.30 12.87
N TRP A 287 -19.86 -19.35 13.50
CA TRP A 287 -21.28 -19.47 13.85
C TRP A 287 -22.19 -19.55 12.61
N ARG A 288 -21.93 -18.74 11.56
CA ARG A 288 -22.66 -18.79 10.28
C ARG A 288 -22.39 -20.08 9.51
N ALA A 289 -21.14 -20.55 9.47
CA ALA A 289 -20.78 -21.80 8.81
C ALA A 289 -21.36 -23.07 9.48
N ARG A 290 -21.77 -23.00 10.76
CA ARG A 290 -22.46 -24.08 11.48
C ARG A 290 -23.98 -24.09 11.28
N ARG A 291 -24.52 -23.07 10.63
CA ARG A 291 -25.97 -22.92 10.35
C ARG A 291 -26.34 -23.01 8.87
N ALA A 292 -25.38 -23.16 7.99
CA ALA A 292 -25.52 -23.51 6.58
C ALA A 292 -25.17 -24.98 6.35
#